data_8f82b1d81288575d93baf74fce896b95
#
_entry.id   8f82b1d81288575d93baf74fce896b95
#
_cell.length_a   1.000
_cell.length_b   1.000
_cell.length_c   1.000
_cell.angle_alpha   90.00
_cell.angle_beta   90.00
_cell.angle_gamma   90.00
#
_symmetry.space_group_name_H-M   'P 1'
#
loop_
_entity.id
_entity.type
_entity.pdbx_description
1 polymer ?
#
loop_
_entity_poly.entity_id
_entity_poly.type
_entity_poly.pdbx_seq_one_letter_code
_entity_poly.pdbx_strand_id
1 'polypeptide(L)'
;MRTTLARRCEPQVMGACLDQVDHAWGILLIEANGVSDNPLVFVDEASGTKQALSGGNFHAEPVAFAADNLALALAESGALAEHRTAMLMDAGISGLRAFLIEHGGLNSGFMIAQ
;
A
#
# COMPACT_ATOMS: atom_id res chain seq x y z
N MET A 1 3.01 26.99 13.17
CA MET A 1 1.63 26.49 13.25
C MET A 1 1.30 25.40 12.21
N ARG A 2 1.73 25.51 10.93
CA ARG A 2 1.52 24.47 9.89
C ARG A 2 2.20 23.13 10.19
N THR A 3 3.44 23.11 10.67
CA THR A 3 4.20 21.91 11.02
C THR A 3 3.58 21.07 12.14
N THR A 4 2.90 21.72 13.10
CA THR A 4 2.24 20.99 14.19
C THR A 4 0.98 20.25 13.71
N LEU A 5 0.30 20.80 12.70
CA LEU A 5 -0.90 20.18 12.13
C LEU A 5 -0.54 18.93 11.30
N ALA A 6 0.46 19.02 10.44
CA ALA A 6 0.91 17.88 9.62
C ALA A 6 1.35 16.68 10.50
N ARG A 7 2.09 16.95 11.59
CA ARG A 7 2.48 15.91 12.55
C ARG A 7 1.29 15.29 13.30
N ARG A 8 0.25 16.06 13.57
CA ARG A 8 -0.95 15.57 14.27
C ARG A 8 -1.84 14.69 13.39
N CYS A 9 -1.84 14.95 12.08
CA CYS A 9 -2.66 14.19 11.13
C CYS A 9 -2.00 12.87 10.70
N GLU A 10 -0.71 12.69 10.97
CA GLU A 10 0.03 11.48 10.56
C GLU A 10 -0.61 10.18 11.03
N PRO A 11 -1.03 10.00 12.29
CA PRO A 11 -1.68 8.77 12.71
C PRO A 11 -3.00 8.50 11.98
N GLN A 12 -3.75 9.56 11.65
CA GLN A 12 -4.99 9.46 10.89
C GLN A 12 -4.73 8.97 9.46
N VAL A 13 -3.75 9.55 8.78
CA VAL A 13 -3.40 9.21 7.40
C VAL A 13 -2.84 7.80 7.33
N MET A 14 -1.87 7.48 8.18
CA MET A 14 -1.28 6.13 8.22
C MET A 14 -2.28 5.07 8.65
N GLY A 15 -3.20 5.39 9.57
CA GLY A 15 -4.29 4.50 9.95
C GLY A 15 -5.18 4.18 8.75
N ALA A 16 -5.58 5.19 7.98
CA ALA A 16 -6.38 4.99 6.77
C ALA A 16 -5.63 4.15 5.71
N CYS A 17 -4.32 4.35 5.54
CA CYS A 17 -3.51 3.50 4.65
C CYS A 17 -3.48 2.04 5.12
N LEU A 18 -3.30 1.80 6.42
CA LEU A 18 -3.31 0.46 7.00
C LEU A 18 -4.67 -0.23 6.82
N ASP A 19 -5.77 0.48 7.02
CA ASP A 19 -7.12 -0.06 6.78
C ASP A 19 -7.29 -0.54 5.33
N GLN A 20 -6.73 0.19 4.34
CA GLN A 20 -6.76 -0.23 2.93
C GLN A 20 -5.87 -1.46 2.69
N VAL A 21 -4.71 -1.53 3.32
CA VAL A 21 -3.82 -2.71 3.24
C VAL A 21 -4.52 -3.94 3.82
N ASP A 22 -5.13 -3.82 5.00
CA ASP A 22 -5.84 -4.92 5.66
C ASP A 22 -7.06 -5.37 4.84
N HIS A 23 -7.79 -4.43 4.24
CA HIS A 23 -8.90 -4.73 3.34
C HIS A 23 -8.43 -5.51 2.11
N ALA A 24 -7.38 -5.03 1.43
CA ALA A 24 -6.80 -5.71 0.28
C ALA A 24 -6.29 -7.11 0.64
N TRP A 25 -5.61 -7.24 1.78
CA TRP A 25 -5.14 -8.53 2.30
C TRP A 25 -6.27 -9.52 2.53
N GLY A 26 -7.38 -9.07 3.13
CA GLY A 26 -8.57 -9.91 3.35
C GLY A 26 -9.14 -10.46 2.04
N ILE A 27 -9.25 -9.62 1.00
CA ILE A 27 -9.72 -10.04 -0.32
C ILE A 27 -8.75 -11.06 -0.95
N LEU A 28 -7.46 -10.76 -0.95
CA LEU A 28 -6.45 -11.63 -1.54
C LEU A 28 -6.40 -13.00 -0.84
N LEU A 29 -6.60 -13.03 0.47
CA LEU A 29 -6.65 -14.28 1.23
C LEU A 29 -7.88 -15.14 0.87
N ILE A 30 -9.03 -14.52 0.66
CA ILE A 30 -10.24 -15.21 0.19
C ILE A 30 -10.00 -15.80 -1.21
N GLU A 31 -9.52 -14.98 -2.13
CA GLU A 31 -9.27 -15.39 -3.53
C GLU A 31 -8.19 -16.47 -3.63
N ALA A 32 -7.13 -16.38 -2.83
CA ALA A 32 -6.06 -17.39 -2.80
C ALA A 32 -6.53 -18.77 -2.28
N ASN A 33 -7.61 -18.79 -1.49
CA ASN A 33 -8.22 -20.03 -1.00
C ASN A 33 -9.50 -20.40 -1.77
N GLY A 34 -9.88 -19.58 -2.73
CA GLY A 34 -11.04 -19.81 -3.58
C GLY A 34 -10.74 -20.77 -4.73
N VAL A 35 -11.81 -21.24 -5.37
CA VAL A 35 -11.74 -22.03 -6.60
C VAL A 35 -12.07 -21.11 -7.76
N SER A 36 -11.08 -20.80 -8.60
CA SER A 36 -11.14 -19.73 -9.59
C SER A 36 -11.00 -20.18 -11.04
N ASP A 37 -10.75 -21.47 -11.31
CA ASP A 37 -10.53 -21.96 -12.67
C ASP A 37 -11.85 -22.17 -13.45
N ASN A 38 -11.74 -22.36 -14.76
CA ASN A 38 -12.87 -22.65 -15.66
C ASN A 38 -12.45 -23.61 -16.78
N PRO A 39 -13.11 -24.78 -16.92
CA PRO A 39 -14.21 -25.25 -16.08
C PRO A 39 -13.75 -25.82 -14.73
N LEU A 40 -14.61 -25.71 -13.73
CA LEU A 40 -14.44 -26.40 -12.44
C LEU A 40 -14.81 -27.86 -12.60
N VAL A 41 -13.93 -28.76 -12.19
CA VAL A 41 -14.18 -30.21 -12.25
C VAL A 41 -14.39 -30.75 -10.83
N PHE A 42 -15.58 -31.25 -10.59
CA PHE A 42 -15.94 -31.93 -9.35
C PHE A 42 -15.97 -33.43 -9.56
N VAL A 43 -15.45 -34.17 -8.61
CA VAL A 43 -15.49 -35.62 -8.60
C VAL A 43 -16.25 -36.06 -7.35
N ASP A 44 -17.34 -36.77 -7.53
CA ASP A 44 -18.01 -37.44 -6.42
C ASP A 44 -17.22 -38.71 -6.07
N GLU A 45 -16.60 -38.71 -4.89
CA GLU A 45 -15.77 -39.81 -4.43
C GLU A 45 -16.53 -41.12 -4.26
N ALA A 46 -17.86 -41.06 -3.93
CA ALA A 46 -18.66 -42.24 -3.71
C ALA A 46 -19.08 -42.93 -5.01
N SER A 47 -19.45 -42.18 -6.01
CA SER A 47 -19.93 -42.70 -7.30
C SER A 47 -18.90 -42.69 -8.44
N GLY A 48 -17.79 -41.95 -8.25
CA GLY A 48 -16.81 -41.69 -9.30
C GLY A 48 -17.33 -40.78 -10.41
N THR A 49 -18.52 -40.20 -10.25
CA THR A 49 -19.14 -39.32 -11.24
C THR A 49 -18.36 -38.00 -11.32
N LYS A 50 -18.04 -37.57 -12.55
CA LYS A 50 -17.37 -36.30 -12.81
C LYS A 50 -18.36 -35.29 -13.36
N GLN A 51 -18.32 -34.06 -12.81
CA GLN A 51 -19.13 -32.95 -13.27
C GLN A 51 -18.24 -31.77 -13.58
N ALA A 52 -18.38 -31.18 -14.76
CA ALA A 52 -17.71 -29.96 -15.15
C ALA A 52 -18.73 -28.81 -15.11
N LEU A 53 -18.40 -27.75 -14.34
CA LEU A 53 -19.23 -26.56 -14.22
C LEU A 53 -18.46 -25.36 -14.70
N SER A 54 -19.10 -24.51 -15.48
CA SER A 54 -18.55 -23.22 -15.89
C SER A 54 -18.80 -22.19 -14.78
N GLY A 55 -17.74 -21.58 -14.28
CA GLY A 55 -17.78 -20.50 -13.28
C GLY A 55 -17.34 -19.17 -13.88
N GLY A 56 -17.39 -18.10 -13.08
CA GLY A 56 -16.97 -16.74 -13.46
C GLY A 56 -15.79 -16.18 -12.64
N ASN A 57 -15.37 -16.87 -11.58
CA ASN A 57 -14.33 -16.38 -10.67
C ASN A 57 -12.94 -16.24 -11.33
N PHE A 58 -12.72 -16.88 -12.46
CA PHE A 58 -11.48 -16.72 -13.24
C PHE A 58 -11.26 -15.28 -13.74
N HIS A 59 -12.29 -14.43 -13.73
CA HIS A 59 -12.18 -13.02 -14.11
C HIS A 59 -11.31 -12.21 -13.13
N ALA A 60 -11.22 -12.65 -11.87
CA ALA A 60 -10.35 -12.10 -10.85
C ALA A 60 -10.54 -10.60 -10.54
N GLU A 61 -11.71 -10.03 -10.80
CA GLU A 61 -12.02 -8.62 -10.53
C GLU A 61 -11.78 -8.20 -9.06
N PRO A 62 -12.10 -9.04 -8.04
CA PRO A 62 -11.76 -8.69 -6.67
C PRO A 62 -10.27 -8.48 -6.44
N VAL A 63 -9.41 -9.27 -7.11
CA VAL A 63 -7.95 -9.11 -7.04
C VAL A 63 -7.50 -7.81 -7.69
N ALA A 64 -8.09 -7.43 -8.82
CA ALA A 64 -7.77 -6.18 -9.51
C ALA A 64 -8.08 -4.97 -8.61
N PHE A 65 -9.26 -4.90 -8.02
CA PHE A 65 -9.62 -3.81 -7.09
C PHE A 65 -8.77 -3.81 -5.81
N ALA A 66 -8.43 -4.98 -5.28
CA ALA A 66 -7.53 -5.08 -4.13
C ALA A 66 -6.13 -4.52 -4.46
N ALA A 67 -5.62 -4.82 -5.65
CA ALA A 67 -4.34 -4.30 -6.13
C ALA A 67 -4.36 -2.77 -6.30
N ASP A 68 -5.42 -2.20 -6.87
CA ASP A 68 -5.57 -0.77 -7.05
C ASP A 68 -5.68 -0.03 -5.70
N ASN A 69 -6.45 -0.58 -4.75
CA ASN A 69 -6.52 -0.02 -3.39
C ASN A 69 -5.16 -0.05 -2.69
N LEU A 70 -4.40 -1.13 -2.86
CA LEU A 70 -3.05 -1.25 -2.31
C LEU A 70 -2.09 -0.22 -2.93
N ALA A 71 -2.15 -0.03 -4.25
CA ALA A 71 -1.35 0.97 -4.95
C ALA A 71 -1.65 2.39 -4.44
N LEU A 72 -2.93 2.73 -4.21
CA LEU A 72 -3.35 4.00 -3.65
C LEU A 72 -2.79 4.22 -2.24
N ALA A 73 -2.90 3.22 -1.35
CA ALA A 73 -2.39 3.30 0.02
C ALA A 73 -0.85 3.46 0.05
N LEU A 74 -0.14 2.76 -0.82
CA LEU A 74 1.32 2.87 -0.94
C LEU A 74 1.74 4.24 -1.49
N ALA A 75 1.03 4.79 -2.47
CA ALA A 75 1.29 6.11 -3.02
C ALA A 75 1.13 7.21 -1.95
N GLU A 76 0.08 7.16 -1.14
CA GLU A 76 -0.14 8.11 -0.04
C GLU A 76 0.94 7.98 1.04
N SER A 77 1.30 6.75 1.41
CA SER A 77 2.40 6.50 2.36
C SER A 77 3.73 7.06 1.87
N GLY A 78 4.02 6.91 0.57
CA GLY A 78 5.20 7.47 -0.08
C GLY A 78 5.19 9.01 -0.08
N ALA A 79 4.07 9.62 -0.43
CA ALA A 79 3.89 11.07 -0.40
C ALA A 79 4.09 11.65 1.00
N LEU A 80 3.55 10.99 2.03
CA LEU A 80 3.75 11.40 3.40
C LEU A 80 5.22 11.28 3.84
N ALA A 81 5.91 10.22 3.44
CA ALA A 81 7.32 10.01 3.73
C ALA A 81 8.21 11.11 3.08
N GLU A 82 7.91 11.47 1.83
CA GLU A 82 8.59 12.57 1.12
C GLU A 82 8.39 13.90 1.87
N HIS A 83 7.15 14.27 2.21
CA HIS A 83 6.87 15.50 2.94
C HIS A 83 7.58 15.56 4.29
N ARG A 84 7.71 14.46 5.00
CA ARG A 84 8.44 14.37 6.27
C ARG A 84 9.94 14.58 6.06
N THR A 85 10.49 13.99 5.02
CA THR A 85 11.89 14.17 4.63
C THR A 85 12.17 15.63 4.31
N ALA A 86 11.32 16.27 3.49
CA ALA A 86 11.42 17.68 3.18
C ALA A 86 11.42 18.57 4.44
N MET A 87 10.49 18.32 5.37
CA MET A 87 10.42 19.07 6.62
C MET A 87 11.66 18.89 7.50
N LEU A 88 12.28 17.72 7.52
CA LEU A 88 13.49 17.46 8.29
C LEU A 88 14.71 18.17 7.69
N MET A 89 14.77 18.30 6.36
CA MET A 89 15.87 18.95 5.66
C MET A 89 15.81 20.47 5.72
N ASP A 90 14.63 21.05 5.97
CA ASP A 90 14.46 22.49 6.16
C ASP A 90 14.90 22.89 7.58
N ALA A 91 16.04 23.60 7.67
CA ALA A 91 16.60 24.05 8.95
C ALA A 91 15.66 25.02 9.70
N GLY A 92 14.84 25.79 8.99
CA GLY A 92 13.87 26.72 9.58
C GLY A 92 12.70 26.01 10.26
N ILE A 93 12.39 24.80 9.79
CA ILE A 93 11.28 23.98 10.30
C ILE A 93 11.77 22.98 11.36
N SER A 94 12.84 22.27 11.06
CA SER A 94 13.33 21.15 11.88
C SER A 94 14.23 21.61 13.03
N GLY A 95 14.90 22.75 12.89
CA GLY A 95 15.96 23.18 13.78
C GLY A 95 17.26 22.34 13.65
N LEU A 96 17.30 21.43 12.67
CA LEU A 96 18.47 20.64 12.32
C LEU A 96 19.31 21.39 11.27
N ARG A 97 20.48 20.85 10.93
CA ARG A 97 21.29 21.40 9.85
C ARG A 97 20.58 21.21 8.51
N ALA A 98 20.67 22.21 7.61
CA ALA A 98 20.10 22.13 6.27
C ALA A 98 20.61 20.87 5.56
N PHE A 99 19.71 20.16 4.89
CA PHE A 99 19.99 18.89 4.21
C PHE A 99 20.62 17.80 5.09
N LEU A 100 20.53 17.95 6.43
CA LEU A 100 21.05 17.03 7.44
C LEU A 100 22.57 16.77 7.33
N ILE A 101 23.33 17.75 6.84
CA ILE A 101 24.78 17.60 6.63
C ILE A 101 25.58 18.76 7.21
N GLU A 102 26.83 18.50 7.54
CA GLU A 102 27.80 19.54 7.88
C GLU A 102 28.28 20.24 6.59
N HIS A 103 28.52 21.54 6.69
CA HIS A 103 28.94 22.37 5.56
C HIS A 103 28.02 22.29 4.35
N GLY A 104 26.70 22.50 4.58
CA GLY A 104 25.72 22.66 3.50
C GLY A 104 26.14 23.74 2.53
N GLY A 105 26.07 23.48 1.23
CA GLY A 105 26.59 24.33 0.16
C GLY A 105 27.88 23.77 -0.47
N LEU A 106 28.73 23.12 0.34
CA LEU A 106 29.84 22.30 -0.16
C LEU A 106 29.39 20.84 -0.37
N ASN A 107 28.54 20.37 0.52
CA ASN A 107 28.01 19.02 0.51
C ASN A 107 26.50 19.03 0.25
N SER A 108 26.02 18.09 -0.56
CA SER A 108 24.60 17.99 -0.95
C SER A 108 23.72 17.32 0.13
N GLY A 109 24.31 16.48 0.98
CA GLY A 109 23.55 15.74 1.97
C GLY A 109 22.41 14.93 1.38
N PHE A 110 21.23 15.01 1.99
CA PHE A 110 20.01 14.31 1.54
C PHE A 110 19.23 15.04 0.44
N MET A 111 19.73 16.15 -0.10
CA MET A 111 19.06 16.94 -1.14
C MET A 111 18.67 16.11 -2.38
N ILE A 112 19.47 15.10 -2.75
CA ILE A 112 19.21 14.26 -3.92
C ILE A 112 18.29 13.06 -3.58
N ALA A 113 18.16 12.72 -2.31
CA ALA A 113 17.32 11.62 -1.86
C ALA A 113 15.81 12.00 -1.75
N GLN A 114 15.52 13.28 -1.77
CA GLN A 114 14.19 13.84 -1.86
C GLN A 114 13.74 13.89 -3.33
#